data_d7f58419ba1a2e1324432f75408fd211
#
_entry.id   d7f58419ba1a2e1324432f75408fd211
#
_cell.length_a   1.000
_cell.length_b   1.000
_cell.length_c   1.000
_cell.angle_alpha   90.00
_cell.angle_beta   90.00
_cell.angle_gamma   90.00
#
_symmetry.space_group_name_H-M   'P 1'
#
loop_
_entity.id
_entity.type
_entity.pdbx_description
1 polymer ?
#
loop_
_entity_poly.entity_id
_entity_poly.type
_entity_poly.pdbx_seq_one_letter_code
_entity_poly.pdbx_strand_id
1 'polypeptide(L)'
;LGREDAGAWSLVKKVKGKLITFGQEEVRDLSPRPLTSDAERPRSGQALGWVADVHLRGDEIVIWDGQRAETVLARSEILLRGEHNLLNVLAACAISFAAGLPVEAMRAGVQEFRGVPHRLEFIRSLNGADWYNDSIATAPERAIAGMRAFDGPLVLLAGGYDKKLPWEDFARVVCERVDHLVLFGASAAMIAEKVQAVRKARPFTIDCCAGLYEAVQAAANMAWEGDVVLLSPGGASFDEFRDFEVRGERFKQWVLALA
;
A
#
# COMPACT_ATOMS: atom_id res chain seq x y z
N LEU A 1 5.28 12.04 13.17
CA LEU A 1 4.50 12.63 12.07
C LEU A 1 5.13 12.27 10.72
N GLY A 2 4.29 11.82 9.77
CA GLY A 2 4.71 11.60 8.37
C GLY A 2 4.98 12.94 7.68
N ARG A 3 6.13 13.07 7.05
CA ARG A 3 6.53 14.33 6.41
C ARG A 3 5.88 14.55 5.06
N GLU A 4 5.56 13.49 4.34
CA GLU A 4 4.87 13.55 3.05
C GLU A 4 3.37 13.86 3.19
N ASP A 5 2.80 13.76 4.40
CA ASP A 5 1.41 14.09 4.67
C ASP A 5 1.28 15.55 5.11
N ALA A 6 0.78 16.41 4.21
CA ALA A 6 0.58 17.83 4.48
C ALA A 6 -0.40 18.07 5.65
N GLY A 7 -1.40 17.21 5.84
CA GLY A 7 -2.34 17.25 6.95
C GLY A 7 -1.64 16.97 8.27
N ALA A 8 -0.87 15.89 8.36
CA ALA A 8 -0.08 15.56 9.54
C ALA A 8 0.94 16.66 9.82
N TRP A 9 1.64 17.18 8.79
CA TRP A 9 2.64 18.23 8.95
C TRP A 9 2.05 19.54 9.48
N SER A 10 0.81 19.86 9.13
CA SER A 10 0.11 21.04 9.66
C SER A 10 -0.07 21.02 11.18
N LEU A 11 0.01 19.83 11.80
CA LEU A 11 -0.12 19.66 13.25
C LEU A 11 1.17 19.94 14.02
N VAL A 12 2.33 20.06 13.36
CA VAL A 12 3.64 20.32 14.01
C VAL A 12 3.56 21.49 14.99
N LYS A 13 2.90 22.58 14.61
CA LYS A 13 2.72 23.77 15.47
C LYS A 13 1.88 23.51 16.73
N LYS A 14 1.14 22.41 16.80
CA LYS A 14 0.26 22.03 17.93
C LYS A 14 0.91 21.00 18.86
N VAL A 15 2.07 20.43 18.48
CA VAL A 15 2.77 19.42 19.29
C VAL A 15 3.34 20.08 20.55
N LYS A 16 3.01 19.52 21.72
CA LYS A 16 3.48 20.00 23.02
C LYS A 16 4.59 19.12 23.63
N GLY A 17 4.99 18.06 22.97
CA GLY A 17 5.97 17.09 23.42
C GLY A 17 7.13 16.93 22.47
N LYS A 18 7.84 15.82 22.61
CA LYS A 18 8.90 15.42 21.69
C LYS A 18 8.30 15.13 20.31
N LEU A 19 8.94 15.61 19.25
CA LEU A 19 8.54 15.36 17.88
C LEU A 19 9.46 14.32 17.26
N ILE A 20 8.88 13.22 16.79
CA ILE A 20 9.55 12.23 15.95
C ILE A 20 8.88 12.26 14.60
N THR A 21 9.68 12.40 13.54
CA THR A 21 9.21 12.42 12.17
C THR A 21 9.66 11.18 11.42
N PHE A 22 9.00 10.88 10.31
CA PHE A 22 9.42 9.85 9.37
C PHE A 22 9.06 10.25 7.94
N GLY A 23 9.81 9.75 6.97
CA GLY A 23 9.59 10.02 5.56
C GLY A 23 10.70 9.43 4.70
N GLN A 24 10.51 9.40 3.38
CA GLN A 24 11.47 8.80 2.46
C GLN A 24 12.72 9.67 2.26
N GLU A 25 12.60 10.98 2.37
CA GLU A 25 13.73 11.89 2.18
C GLU A 25 14.49 12.14 3.48
N GLU A 26 15.82 12.21 3.37
CA GLU A 26 16.68 12.68 4.45
C GLU A 26 16.41 14.16 4.72
N VAL A 27 16.16 14.52 5.98
CA VAL A 27 16.08 15.92 6.37
C VAL A 27 17.52 16.46 6.53
N ARG A 28 17.98 17.23 5.56
CA ARG A 28 19.35 17.78 5.53
C ARG A 28 19.65 18.82 6.62
N ASP A 29 18.60 19.39 7.21
CA ASP A 29 18.73 20.41 8.25
C ASP A 29 17.69 20.13 9.34
N LEU A 30 18.08 19.29 10.29
CA LEU A 30 17.32 18.97 11.50
C LEU A 30 17.67 19.90 12.67
N SER A 31 18.51 20.92 12.44
CA SER A 31 18.64 21.99 13.41
C SER A 31 17.25 22.63 13.61
N PRO A 32 16.88 22.97 14.86
CA PRO A 32 15.66 23.74 15.08
C PRO A 32 15.81 25.04 14.27
N ARG A 33 15.16 25.10 13.09
CA ARG A 33 15.11 26.37 12.35
C ARG A 33 14.51 27.37 13.28
N PRO A 34 15.21 28.46 13.63
CA PRO A 34 14.55 29.58 14.26
C PRO A 34 13.42 29.95 13.29
N LEU A 35 12.19 29.87 13.75
CA LEU A 35 11.02 30.28 13.01
C LEU A 35 11.32 31.71 12.53
N THR A 36 11.38 31.90 11.21
CA THR A 36 11.95 33.10 10.56
C THR A 36 11.10 34.36 10.71
N SER A 37 9.95 34.28 11.41
CA SER A 37 9.14 35.43 11.75
C SER A 37 8.58 35.32 13.19
N ASP A 38 8.47 36.43 13.90
CA ASP A 38 7.86 36.50 15.23
C ASP A 38 6.39 36.04 15.25
N ALA A 39 5.71 35.99 14.10
CA ALA A 39 4.38 35.46 13.92
C ALA A 39 4.33 33.92 14.02
N GLU A 40 5.46 33.23 13.85
CA GLU A 40 5.57 31.77 13.87
C GLU A 40 6.07 31.22 15.20
N ARG A 41 6.50 32.07 16.13
CA ARG A 41 6.93 31.63 17.47
C ARG A 41 5.73 31.23 18.33
N PRO A 42 5.74 30.03 18.94
CA PRO A 42 4.77 29.71 19.99
C PRO A 42 4.91 30.75 21.12
N ARG A 43 3.82 31.39 21.53
CA ARG A 43 3.79 32.41 22.59
C ARG A 43 4.14 31.88 24.00
N SER A 44 4.41 30.63 24.15
CA SER A 44 4.91 30.03 25.39
C SER A 44 6.27 29.40 25.09
N GLY A 45 7.32 29.86 25.74
CA GLY A 45 8.75 29.55 25.54
C GLY A 45 9.22 28.10 25.61
N GLN A 46 8.47 27.16 25.04
CA GLN A 46 8.89 25.81 24.83
C GLN A 46 9.37 25.70 23.39
N ALA A 47 10.70 25.71 23.20
CA ALA A 47 11.31 25.22 21.99
C ALA A 47 10.79 23.79 21.76
N LEU A 48 10.18 23.53 20.58
CA LEU A 48 9.96 22.17 20.09
C LEU A 48 11.34 21.50 20.02
N GLY A 49 11.67 20.71 21.03
CA GLY A 49 12.87 19.89 21.02
C GLY A 49 12.68 18.83 19.92
N TRP A 50 13.31 19.01 18.79
CA TRP A 50 13.52 17.93 17.84
C TRP A 50 14.18 16.77 18.55
N VAL A 51 13.68 15.56 18.34
CA VAL A 51 14.19 14.42 19.09
C VAL A 51 14.70 13.35 18.16
N ALA A 52 14.04 13.07 17.05
CA ALA A 52 14.48 12.06 16.12
C ALA A 52 13.80 12.16 14.76
N ASP A 53 14.42 11.56 13.77
CA ASP A 53 13.84 11.33 12.44
C ASP A 53 14.17 9.93 11.93
N VAL A 54 13.22 9.31 11.22
CA VAL A 54 13.40 8.01 10.57
C VAL A 54 13.22 8.21 9.08
N HIS A 55 14.26 7.94 8.30
CA HIS A 55 14.25 8.21 6.86
C HIS A 55 15.07 7.18 6.07
N LEU A 56 14.98 7.27 4.75
CA LEU A 56 15.90 6.57 3.84
C LEU A 56 17.15 7.43 3.62
N ARG A 57 18.30 6.77 3.76
CA ARG A 57 19.60 7.28 3.29
C ARG A 57 20.12 6.32 2.22
N GLY A 58 19.94 6.69 0.94
CA GLY A 58 20.11 5.72 -0.15
C GLY A 58 19.11 4.56 -0.04
N ASP A 59 19.62 3.35 0.14
CA ASP A 59 18.78 2.14 0.31
C ASP A 59 18.68 1.68 1.79
N GLU A 60 19.09 2.49 2.74
CA GLU A 60 19.05 2.14 4.15
C GLU A 60 17.99 2.93 4.92
N ILE A 61 17.25 2.26 5.80
CA ILE A 61 16.42 2.90 6.82
C ILE A 61 17.32 3.32 7.98
N VAL A 62 17.33 4.60 8.28
CA VAL A 62 18.18 5.22 9.29
C VAL A 62 17.33 5.94 10.32
N ILE A 63 17.69 5.79 11.59
CA ILE A 63 17.20 6.62 12.69
C ILE A 63 18.27 7.65 13.02
N TRP A 64 17.90 8.91 13.04
CA TRP A 64 18.73 9.99 13.57
C TRP A 64 18.13 10.48 14.89
N ASP A 65 18.91 10.41 15.98
CA ASP A 65 18.45 10.69 17.34
C ASP A 65 18.68 12.15 17.79
N GLY A 66 19.13 13.00 16.87
CA GLY A 66 19.53 14.40 17.15
C GLY A 66 21.03 14.57 17.29
N GLN A 67 21.82 13.49 17.39
CA GLN A 67 23.27 13.51 17.56
C GLN A 67 23.98 12.55 16.59
N ARG A 68 23.46 11.35 16.41
CA ARG A 68 24.02 10.31 15.56
C ARG A 68 22.94 9.62 14.74
N ALA A 69 23.38 9.09 13.62
CA ALA A 69 22.56 8.26 12.75
C ALA A 69 22.91 6.79 12.99
N GLU A 70 21.87 5.95 13.07
CA GLU A 70 22.00 4.51 13.23
C GLU A 70 21.15 3.79 12.17
N THR A 71 21.76 2.85 11.44
CA THR A 71 21.08 2.08 10.41
C THR A 71 20.25 0.96 11.03
N VAL A 72 18.95 0.94 10.71
CA VAL A 72 18.05 -0.13 11.12
C VAL A 72 18.24 -1.36 10.23
N LEU A 73 17.99 -1.21 8.91
CA LEU A 73 18.15 -2.27 7.90
C LEU A 73 18.16 -1.67 6.50
N ALA A 74 18.57 -2.48 5.51
CA ALA A 74 18.43 -2.09 4.11
C ALA A 74 16.98 -2.25 3.64
N ARG A 75 16.54 -1.40 2.69
CA ARG A 75 15.22 -1.49 2.05
C ARG A 75 14.96 -2.85 1.42
N SER A 76 16.00 -3.47 0.85
CA SER A 76 15.95 -4.80 0.23
C SER A 76 15.62 -5.93 1.22
N GLU A 77 15.79 -5.71 2.52
CA GLU A 77 15.44 -6.66 3.58
C GLU A 77 13.96 -6.60 3.99
N ILE A 78 13.21 -5.59 3.50
CA ILE A 78 11.77 -5.47 3.73
C ILE A 78 11.04 -6.44 2.80
N LEU A 79 10.34 -7.40 3.37
CA LEU A 79 9.60 -8.41 2.61
C LEU A 79 8.28 -7.88 2.03
N LEU A 80 7.81 -6.76 2.53
CA LEU A 80 6.55 -6.14 2.10
C LEU A 80 6.73 -5.39 0.78
N ARG A 81 5.81 -5.56 -0.16
CA ARG A 81 5.81 -4.86 -1.45
C ARG A 81 5.12 -3.50 -1.37
N GLY A 82 5.57 -2.58 -2.21
CA GLY A 82 4.95 -1.27 -2.45
C GLY A 82 5.45 -0.15 -1.53
N GLU A 83 5.51 1.06 -2.09
CA GLU A 83 5.99 2.28 -1.41
C GLU A 83 5.20 2.61 -0.14
N HIS A 84 3.89 2.33 -0.13
CA HIS A 84 3.06 2.53 1.05
C HIS A 84 3.48 1.63 2.22
N ASN A 85 4.02 0.44 1.97
CA ASN A 85 4.54 -0.42 3.01
C ASN A 85 5.91 0.05 3.52
N LEU A 86 6.74 0.64 2.66
CA LEU A 86 7.94 1.32 3.10
C LEU A 86 7.61 2.44 4.10
N LEU A 87 6.62 3.30 3.79
CA LEU A 87 6.16 4.34 4.72
C LEU A 87 5.63 3.75 6.04
N ASN A 88 4.93 2.62 5.99
CA ASN A 88 4.48 1.93 7.19
C ASN A 88 5.65 1.42 8.04
N VAL A 89 6.71 0.90 7.42
CA VAL A 89 7.92 0.46 8.13
C VAL A 89 8.64 1.66 8.77
N LEU A 90 8.81 2.77 8.05
CA LEU A 90 9.37 4.00 8.60
C LEU A 90 8.56 4.50 9.80
N ALA A 91 7.23 4.50 9.70
CA ALA A 91 6.33 4.85 10.80
C ALA A 91 6.47 3.89 11.99
N ALA A 92 6.53 2.58 11.74
CA ALA A 92 6.71 1.57 12.77
C ALA A 92 8.04 1.75 13.51
N CYS A 93 9.14 1.98 12.78
CA CYS A 93 10.43 2.28 13.37
C CYS A 93 10.39 3.57 14.23
N ALA A 94 9.72 4.63 13.75
CA ALA A 94 9.58 5.88 14.50
C ALA A 94 8.79 5.69 15.80
N ILE A 95 7.71 4.91 15.78
CA ILE A 95 6.91 4.59 16.96
C ILE A 95 7.72 3.71 17.94
N SER A 96 8.42 2.70 17.42
CA SER A 96 9.26 1.80 18.23
C SER A 96 10.42 2.56 18.90
N PHE A 97 11.06 3.48 18.17
CA PHE A 97 12.07 4.37 18.73
C PHE A 97 11.49 5.27 19.82
N ALA A 98 10.30 5.83 19.61
CA ALA A 98 9.59 6.63 20.62
C ALA A 98 9.29 5.82 21.90
N ALA A 99 9.05 4.52 21.77
CA ALA A 99 8.81 3.58 22.86
C ALA A 99 10.10 3.09 23.53
N GLY A 100 11.28 3.48 23.02
CA GLY A 100 12.58 3.11 23.60
C GLY A 100 13.05 1.70 23.21
N LEU A 101 12.52 1.12 22.13
CA LEU A 101 13.00 -0.18 21.65
C LEU A 101 14.39 -0.04 21.01
N PRO A 102 15.29 -1.03 21.17
CA PRO A 102 16.59 -1.03 20.52
C PRO A 102 16.46 -1.31 19.01
N VAL A 103 17.43 -0.82 18.22
CA VAL A 103 17.44 -0.94 16.77
C VAL A 103 17.44 -2.40 16.33
N GLU A 104 18.10 -3.29 17.05
CA GLU A 104 18.13 -4.73 16.76
C GLU A 104 16.74 -5.36 16.83
N ALA A 105 15.92 -4.95 17.80
CA ALA A 105 14.54 -5.44 17.91
C ALA A 105 13.66 -4.93 16.76
N MET A 106 13.86 -3.68 16.32
CA MET A 106 13.16 -3.13 15.14
C MET A 106 13.55 -3.88 13.87
N ARG A 107 14.86 -4.12 13.68
CA ARG A 107 15.39 -4.90 12.55
C ARG A 107 14.78 -6.28 12.49
N ALA A 108 14.86 -7.02 13.59
CA ALA A 108 14.29 -8.37 13.67
C ALA A 108 12.79 -8.37 13.37
N GLY A 109 12.03 -7.44 13.96
CA GLY A 109 10.60 -7.33 13.72
C GLY A 109 10.24 -7.05 12.26
N VAL A 110 11.00 -6.19 11.56
CA VAL A 110 10.77 -5.91 10.13
C VAL A 110 11.16 -7.09 9.24
N GLN A 111 12.29 -7.75 9.51
CA GLN A 111 12.77 -8.90 8.73
C GLN A 111 11.85 -10.12 8.86
N GLU A 112 11.22 -10.32 10.01
CA GLU A 112 10.30 -11.43 10.27
C GLU A 112 8.87 -11.16 9.78
N PHE A 113 8.49 -9.89 9.60
CA PHE A 113 7.12 -9.52 9.29
C PHE A 113 6.76 -9.82 7.83
N ARG A 114 5.89 -10.79 7.63
CA ARG A 114 5.43 -11.27 6.30
C ARG A 114 4.23 -10.53 5.75
N GLY A 115 3.71 -9.54 6.46
CA GLY A 115 2.53 -8.78 6.08
C GLY A 115 1.27 -9.13 6.88
N VAL A 116 0.21 -8.42 6.57
CA VAL A 116 -1.12 -8.64 7.15
C VAL A 116 -1.93 -9.52 6.18
N PRO A 117 -2.68 -10.52 6.64
CA PRO A 117 -3.58 -11.28 5.78
C PRO A 117 -4.46 -10.35 4.93
N HIS A 118 -4.73 -10.75 3.69
CA HIS A 118 -5.56 -10.01 2.73
C HIS A 118 -5.00 -8.65 2.28
N ARG A 119 -3.72 -8.34 2.56
CA ARG A 119 -3.05 -7.11 2.12
C ARG A 119 -1.80 -7.44 1.32
N LEU A 120 -1.91 -7.48 -0.01
CA LEU A 120 -0.87 -7.96 -0.93
C LEU A 120 -0.26 -9.29 -0.45
N GLU A 121 -1.07 -10.13 0.15
CA GLU A 121 -0.69 -11.44 0.69
C GLU A 121 -0.35 -12.38 -0.47
N PHE A 122 0.90 -12.82 -0.54
CA PHE A 122 1.30 -13.87 -1.50
C PHE A 122 0.65 -15.19 -1.12
N ILE A 123 -0.02 -15.84 -2.06
CA ILE A 123 -0.71 -17.12 -1.84
C ILE A 123 0.15 -18.28 -2.34
N ARG A 124 0.47 -18.27 -3.63
CA ARG A 124 1.32 -19.29 -4.29
C ARG A 124 1.74 -18.83 -5.69
N SER A 125 2.76 -19.49 -6.23
CA SER A 125 3.00 -19.52 -7.68
C SER A 125 2.27 -20.71 -8.28
N LEU A 126 1.58 -20.52 -9.39
CA LEU A 126 0.91 -21.55 -10.16
C LEU A 126 1.26 -21.36 -11.64
N ASN A 127 1.86 -22.38 -12.26
CA ASN A 127 2.30 -22.35 -13.66
C ASN A 127 3.20 -21.13 -13.98
N GLY A 128 4.02 -20.70 -13.01
CA GLY A 128 4.92 -19.54 -13.13
C GLY A 128 4.25 -18.19 -12.93
N ALA A 129 2.94 -18.11 -12.69
CA ALA A 129 2.24 -16.90 -12.30
C ALA A 129 2.11 -16.79 -10.78
N ASP A 130 2.36 -15.59 -10.22
CA ASP A 130 2.31 -15.32 -8.79
C ASP A 130 0.94 -14.77 -8.38
N TRP A 131 0.27 -15.42 -7.42
CA TRP A 131 -1.05 -15.06 -6.96
C TRP A 131 -1.03 -14.29 -5.64
N TYR A 132 -1.69 -13.11 -5.64
CA TYR A 132 -1.74 -12.21 -4.50
C TYR A 132 -3.17 -11.86 -4.09
N ASN A 133 -3.41 -11.85 -2.77
CA ASN A 133 -4.66 -11.48 -2.14
C ASN A 133 -4.56 -10.09 -1.52
N ASP A 134 -5.29 -9.14 -2.08
CA ASP A 134 -5.42 -7.78 -1.57
C ASP A 134 -6.92 -7.46 -1.33
N SER A 135 -7.66 -8.42 -0.79
CA SER A 135 -9.11 -8.29 -0.54
C SER A 135 -9.47 -7.12 0.36
N ILE A 136 -8.54 -6.62 1.18
CA ILE A 136 -8.70 -5.43 2.02
C ILE A 136 -8.82 -4.13 1.20
N ALA A 137 -8.45 -4.13 -0.08
CA ALA A 137 -8.60 -2.99 -0.99
C ALA A 137 -10.07 -2.79 -1.37
N THR A 138 -10.86 -2.28 -0.43
CA THR A 138 -12.31 -2.06 -0.56
C THR A 138 -12.67 -0.66 -1.07
N ALA A 139 -11.72 0.05 -1.67
CA ALA A 139 -11.89 1.36 -2.28
C ALA A 139 -10.95 1.50 -3.49
N PRO A 140 -11.36 2.24 -4.56
CA PRO A 140 -10.59 2.34 -5.80
C PRO A 140 -9.15 2.81 -5.61
N GLU A 141 -8.90 3.79 -4.74
CA GLU A 141 -7.55 4.31 -4.44
C GLU A 141 -6.63 3.26 -3.82
N ARG A 142 -7.18 2.30 -3.06
CA ARG A 142 -6.41 1.19 -2.50
C ARG A 142 -6.02 0.18 -3.56
N ALA A 143 -6.95 -0.13 -4.47
CA ALA A 143 -6.65 -1.02 -5.59
C ALA A 143 -5.62 -0.40 -6.55
N ILE A 144 -5.62 0.93 -6.73
CA ILE A 144 -4.56 1.64 -7.46
C ILE A 144 -3.20 1.40 -6.79
N ALA A 145 -3.12 1.52 -5.47
CA ALA A 145 -1.88 1.25 -4.74
C ALA A 145 -1.44 -0.21 -4.91
N GLY A 146 -2.37 -1.16 -4.89
CA GLY A 146 -2.12 -2.57 -5.17
C GLY A 146 -1.55 -2.81 -6.57
N MET A 147 -2.17 -2.26 -7.62
CA MET A 147 -1.67 -2.36 -9.00
C MET A 147 -0.25 -1.78 -9.17
N ARG A 148 0.06 -0.68 -8.48
CA ARG A 148 1.37 -0.01 -8.54
C ARG A 148 2.46 -0.72 -7.74
N ALA A 149 2.12 -1.70 -6.93
CA ALA A 149 3.09 -2.49 -6.16
C ALA A 149 3.84 -3.54 -7.00
N PHE A 150 3.46 -3.69 -8.28
CA PHE A 150 4.03 -4.69 -9.20
C PHE A 150 4.46 -4.02 -10.50
N ASP A 151 5.60 -4.46 -11.06
CA ASP A 151 6.16 -3.93 -12.31
C ASP A 151 5.85 -4.84 -13.51
N GLY A 152 5.58 -6.14 -13.27
CA GLY A 152 5.31 -7.15 -14.29
C GLY A 152 3.91 -7.07 -14.92
N PRO A 153 3.62 -7.95 -15.88
CA PRO A 153 2.29 -8.12 -16.44
C PRO A 153 1.26 -8.47 -15.37
N LEU A 154 0.05 -7.90 -15.49
CA LEU A 154 -0.94 -7.94 -14.40
C LEU A 154 -2.30 -8.46 -14.87
N VAL A 155 -2.75 -9.54 -14.25
CA VAL A 155 -4.13 -10.03 -14.28
C VAL A 155 -4.83 -9.50 -13.02
N LEU A 156 -5.76 -8.55 -13.17
CA LEU A 156 -6.45 -7.92 -12.05
C LEU A 156 -7.86 -8.48 -11.90
N LEU A 157 -8.18 -8.99 -10.72
CA LEU A 157 -9.55 -9.32 -10.31
C LEU A 157 -10.11 -8.13 -9.51
N ALA A 158 -11.11 -7.43 -10.08
CA ALA A 158 -11.72 -6.24 -9.48
C ALA A 158 -13.26 -6.33 -9.50
N GLY A 159 -13.90 -5.65 -8.52
CA GLY A 159 -15.35 -5.69 -8.41
C GLY A 159 -15.87 -5.61 -6.97
N GLY A 160 -17.05 -6.18 -6.76
CA GLY A 160 -17.72 -6.12 -5.47
C GLY A 160 -18.81 -5.04 -5.42
N TYR A 161 -19.17 -4.57 -4.23
CA TYR A 161 -20.18 -3.54 -4.01
C TYR A 161 -19.59 -2.13 -4.12
N ASP A 162 -20.19 -1.27 -4.97
CA ASP A 162 -19.77 0.13 -5.10
C ASP A 162 -20.31 0.98 -3.94
N LYS A 163 -19.38 1.64 -3.22
CA LYS A 163 -19.68 2.62 -2.15
C LYS A 163 -19.91 4.02 -2.69
N LYS A 164 -20.14 4.18 -3.99
CA LYS A 164 -20.28 5.48 -4.71
C LYS A 164 -19.02 6.34 -4.60
N LEU A 165 -17.85 5.69 -4.64
CA LEU A 165 -16.55 6.34 -4.70
C LEU A 165 -16.17 6.67 -6.16
N PRO A 166 -15.25 7.63 -6.37
CA PRO A 166 -14.77 7.94 -7.72
C PRO A 166 -13.90 6.80 -8.28
N TRP A 167 -14.21 6.31 -9.49
CA TRP A 167 -13.49 5.25 -10.18
C TRP A 167 -12.67 5.73 -11.38
N GLU A 168 -12.63 7.04 -11.63
CA GLU A 168 -12.00 7.63 -12.81
C GLU A 168 -10.49 7.38 -12.84
N ASP A 169 -9.82 7.56 -11.69
CA ASP A 169 -8.39 7.30 -11.54
C ASP A 169 -8.07 5.81 -11.63
N PHE A 170 -8.92 4.95 -11.03
CA PHE A 170 -8.81 3.51 -11.15
C PHE A 170 -8.87 3.08 -12.63
N ALA A 171 -9.86 3.56 -13.38
CA ALA A 171 -10.01 3.24 -14.79
C ALA A 171 -8.78 3.66 -15.61
N ARG A 172 -8.19 4.82 -15.32
CA ARG A 172 -6.95 5.27 -16.00
C ARG A 172 -5.79 4.33 -15.71
N VAL A 173 -5.57 3.96 -14.43
CA VAL A 173 -4.48 3.07 -14.04
C VAL A 173 -4.66 1.66 -14.61
N VAL A 174 -5.89 1.15 -14.66
CA VAL A 174 -6.20 -0.11 -15.36
C VAL A 174 -5.74 -0.05 -16.81
N CYS A 175 -6.09 1.00 -17.55
CA CYS A 175 -5.67 1.17 -18.95
C CYS A 175 -4.14 1.29 -19.13
N GLU A 176 -3.42 1.71 -18.10
CA GLU A 176 -1.97 1.87 -18.13
C GLU A 176 -1.22 0.59 -17.76
N ARG A 177 -1.76 -0.21 -16.82
CA ARG A 177 -1.00 -1.25 -16.12
C ARG A 177 -1.51 -2.68 -16.29
N VAL A 178 -2.84 -2.85 -16.51
CA VAL A 178 -3.49 -4.16 -16.49
C VAL A 178 -3.50 -4.81 -17.87
N ASP A 179 -3.11 -6.07 -17.98
CA ASP A 179 -3.11 -6.84 -19.22
C ASP A 179 -4.40 -7.65 -19.37
N HIS A 180 -4.94 -8.16 -18.25
CA HIS A 180 -6.21 -8.84 -18.19
C HIS A 180 -7.03 -8.32 -17.00
N LEU A 181 -8.17 -7.69 -17.28
CA LEU A 181 -9.12 -7.23 -16.26
C LEU A 181 -10.26 -8.24 -16.13
N VAL A 182 -10.36 -8.88 -14.98
CA VAL A 182 -11.43 -9.82 -14.66
C VAL A 182 -12.36 -9.18 -13.64
N LEU A 183 -13.55 -8.84 -14.05
CA LEU A 183 -14.55 -8.14 -13.24
C LEU A 183 -15.56 -9.11 -12.64
N PHE A 184 -15.98 -8.86 -11.41
CA PHE A 184 -16.96 -9.68 -10.69
C PHE A 184 -17.90 -8.86 -9.80
N GLY A 185 -19.03 -9.45 -9.44
CA GLY A 185 -19.99 -8.87 -8.49
C GLY A 185 -20.75 -7.65 -9.02
N ALA A 186 -21.42 -6.96 -8.10
CA ALA A 186 -22.42 -5.94 -8.44
C ALA A 186 -21.88 -4.73 -9.23
N SER A 187 -20.63 -4.36 -9.06
CA SER A 187 -20.03 -3.20 -9.73
C SER A 187 -19.37 -3.52 -11.07
N ALA A 188 -19.32 -4.79 -11.50
CA ALA A 188 -18.59 -5.23 -12.69
C ALA A 188 -18.96 -4.42 -13.96
N ALA A 189 -20.23 -4.28 -14.27
CA ALA A 189 -20.71 -3.56 -15.47
C ALA A 189 -20.32 -2.06 -15.41
N MET A 190 -20.50 -1.42 -14.26
CA MET A 190 -20.14 -0.01 -14.06
C MET A 190 -18.64 0.22 -14.23
N ILE A 191 -17.80 -0.67 -13.67
CA ILE A 191 -16.34 -0.57 -13.82
C ILE A 191 -15.94 -0.76 -15.26
N ALA A 192 -16.52 -1.75 -15.96
CA ALA A 192 -16.27 -2.00 -17.38
C ALA A 192 -16.59 -0.77 -18.23
N GLU A 193 -17.74 -0.12 -17.99
CA GLU A 193 -18.15 1.11 -18.70
C GLU A 193 -17.12 2.24 -18.50
N LYS A 194 -16.70 2.50 -17.23
CA LYS A 194 -15.73 3.54 -16.92
C LYS A 194 -14.36 3.27 -17.54
N VAL A 195 -13.91 2.02 -17.54
CA VAL A 195 -12.64 1.62 -18.16
C VAL A 195 -12.72 1.78 -19.68
N GLN A 196 -13.82 1.36 -20.32
CA GLN A 196 -14.01 1.53 -21.75
C GLN A 196 -14.05 3.01 -22.18
N ALA A 197 -14.65 3.88 -21.38
CA ALA A 197 -14.73 5.31 -21.65
C ALA A 197 -13.36 6.01 -21.73
N VAL A 198 -12.34 5.50 -21.03
CA VAL A 198 -10.98 6.07 -21.01
C VAL A 198 -9.95 5.21 -21.76
N ARG A 199 -10.40 4.09 -22.37
CA ARG A 199 -9.54 3.14 -23.08
C ARG A 199 -8.80 3.82 -24.24
N LYS A 200 -7.50 3.57 -24.33
CA LYS A 200 -6.61 4.04 -25.39
C LYS A 200 -6.10 2.86 -26.23
N ALA A 201 -5.07 3.10 -27.04
CA ALA A 201 -4.51 2.13 -27.98
C ALA A 201 -3.84 0.90 -27.33
N ARG A 202 -3.45 0.96 -26.03
CA ARG A 202 -2.84 -0.20 -25.36
C ARG A 202 -3.85 -1.36 -25.32
N PRO A 203 -3.50 -2.54 -25.86
CA PRO A 203 -4.39 -3.69 -25.82
C PRO A 203 -4.43 -4.30 -24.41
N PHE A 204 -5.60 -4.69 -23.97
CA PHE A 204 -5.85 -5.53 -22.80
C PHE A 204 -7.24 -6.15 -22.89
N THR A 205 -7.52 -7.22 -22.16
CA THR A 205 -8.82 -7.87 -22.16
C THR A 205 -9.67 -7.45 -20.97
N ILE A 206 -11.00 -7.55 -21.11
CA ILE A 206 -11.97 -7.36 -20.03
C ILE A 206 -12.94 -8.53 -20.08
N ASP A 207 -13.02 -9.26 -18.99
CA ASP A 207 -13.95 -10.34 -18.76
C ASP A 207 -14.86 -10.02 -17.57
N CYS A 208 -16.17 -10.30 -17.70
CA CYS A 208 -17.13 -10.10 -16.63
C CYS A 208 -17.67 -11.46 -16.19
N CYS A 209 -17.50 -11.76 -14.90
CA CYS A 209 -17.89 -12.99 -14.26
C CYS A 209 -19.07 -12.75 -13.30
N ALA A 210 -19.86 -13.78 -13.03
CA ALA A 210 -21.02 -13.70 -12.12
C ALA A 210 -20.57 -13.44 -10.67
N GLY A 211 -19.48 -14.09 -10.23
CA GLY A 211 -18.95 -13.95 -8.89
C GLY A 211 -17.42 -14.14 -8.84
N LEU A 212 -16.85 -14.05 -7.65
CA LEU A 212 -15.41 -14.17 -7.46
C LEU A 212 -14.87 -15.57 -7.80
N TYR A 213 -15.66 -16.64 -7.59
CA TYR A 213 -15.21 -17.98 -7.94
C TYR A 213 -14.94 -18.11 -9.44
N GLU A 214 -15.88 -17.69 -10.27
CA GLU A 214 -15.74 -17.71 -11.74
C GLU A 214 -14.58 -16.79 -12.18
N ALA A 215 -14.39 -15.66 -11.51
CA ALA A 215 -13.28 -14.77 -11.78
C ALA A 215 -11.92 -15.43 -11.51
N VAL A 216 -11.80 -16.22 -10.43
CA VAL A 216 -10.59 -17.01 -10.15
C VAL A 216 -10.32 -18.03 -11.26
N GLN A 217 -11.36 -18.75 -11.73
CA GLN A 217 -11.22 -19.72 -12.84
C GLN A 217 -10.83 -19.01 -14.14
N ALA A 218 -11.45 -17.88 -14.47
CA ALA A 218 -11.10 -17.09 -15.64
C ALA A 218 -9.64 -16.60 -15.59
N ALA A 219 -9.21 -16.06 -14.46
CA ALA A 219 -7.84 -15.62 -14.25
C ALA A 219 -6.83 -16.77 -14.39
N ALA A 220 -7.15 -17.96 -13.88
CA ALA A 220 -6.28 -19.13 -14.00
C ALA A 220 -6.09 -19.59 -15.46
N ASN A 221 -7.11 -19.41 -16.30
CA ASN A 221 -7.04 -19.74 -17.74
C ASN A 221 -6.30 -18.69 -18.56
N MET A 222 -6.12 -17.47 -18.04
CA MET A 222 -5.46 -16.36 -18.74
C MET A 222 -4.02 -16.13 -18.29
N ALA A 223 -3.67 -16.54 -17.06
CA ALA A 223 -2.38 -16.26 -16.49
C ALA A 223 -1.29 -17.13 -17.13
N TRP A 224 -0.15 -16.50 -17.44
CA TRP A 224 1.05 -17.13 -17.99
C TRP A 224 2.23 -16.98 -17.06
N GLU A 225 3.31 -17.69 -17.37
CA GLU A 225 4.59 -17.57 -16.65
C GLU A 225 5.07 -16.10 -16.64
N GLY A 226 5.38 -15.59 -15.45
CA GLY A 226 5.80 -14.21 -15.23
C GLY A 226 4.67 -13.24 -14.89
N ASP A 227 3.41 -13.66 -15.00
CA ASP A 227 2.28 -12.81 -14.62
C ASP A 227 2.11 -12.70 -13.11
N VAL A 228 1.55 -11.57 -12.70
CA VAL A 228 0.99 -11.37 -11.37
C VAL A 228 -0.53 -11.45 -11.46
N VAL A 229 -1.15 -12.35 -10.72
CA VAL A 229 -2.61 -12.42 -10.56
C VAL A 229 -2.97 -11.79 -9.23
N LEU A 230 -3.66 -10.66 -9.29
CA LEU A 230 -3.95 -9.82 -8.12
C LEU A 230 -5.46 -9.72 -7.88
N LEU A 231 -5.93 -10.22 -6.74
CA LEU A 231 -7.24 -9.82 -6.21
C LEU A 231 -7.08 -8.46 -5.52
N SER A 232 -7.51 -7.37 -6.15
CA SER A 232 -7.57 -6.04 -5.53
C SER A 232 -8.87 -5.35 -5.95
N PRO A 233 -9.97 -5.62 -5.24
CA PRO A 233 -11.33 -5.41 -5.75
C PRO A 233 -11.70 -3.97 -6.02
N GLY A 234 -11.20 -3.00 -5.23
CA GLY A 234 -11.64 -1.61 -5.30
C GLY A 234 -13.06 -1.37 -4.77
N GLY A 235 -13.86 -2.43 -4.62
CA GLY A 235 -15.22 -2.41 -4.05
C GLY A 235 -15.33 -3.17 -2.73
N ALA A 236 -16.38 -2.89 -1.94
CA ALA A 236 -16.68 -3.65 -0.74
C ALA A 236 -17.12 -5.07 -1.09
N SER A 237 -17.17 -5.96 -0.09
CA SER A 237 -17.47 -7.38 -0.31
C SER A 237 -18.95 -7.73 -0.11
N PHE A 238 -19.78 -6.78 0.31
CA PHE A 238 -21.14 -7.00 0.84
C PHE A 238 -22.17 -7.48 -0.17
N ASP A 239 -21.82 -7.55 -1.45
CA ASP A 239 -22.68 -8.12 -2.50
C ASP A 239 -22.61 -9.65 -2.55
N GLU A 240 -21.48 -10.25 -2.14
CA GLU A 240 -21.27 -11.71 -2.21
C GLU A 240 -20.78 -12.29 -0.86
N PHE A 241 -20.10 -11.50 -0.04
CA PHE A 241 -19.49 -11.94 1.22
C PHE A 241 -19.85 -11.02 2.38
N ARG A 242 -19.84 -11.55 3.60
CA ARG A 242 -20.10 -10.80 4.83
C ARG A 242 -19.10 -9.64 5.05
N ASP A 243 -17.83 -9.88 4.77
CA ASP A 243 -16.72 -8.93 4.94
C ASP A 243 -15.56 -9.25 3.98
N PHE A 244 -14.56 -8.39 3.94
CA PHE A 244 -13.39 -8.56 3.08
C PHE A 244 -12.50 -9.73 3.51
N GLU A 245 -12.51 -10.11 4.77
CA GLU A 245 -11.73 -11.23 5.31
C GLU A 245 -12.31 -12.54 4.77
N VAL A 246 -13.63 -12.74 4.82
CA VAL A 246 -14.28 -13.91 4.23
C VAL A 246 -14.05 -13.97 2.73
N ARG A 247 -14.13 -12.84 2.01
CA ARG A 247 -13.81 -12.79 0.57
C ARG A 247 -12.38 -13.23 0.31
N GLY A 248 -11.43 -12.68 1.06
CA GLY A 248 -10.02 -12.99 0.90
C GLY A 248 -9.67 -14.44 1.25
N GLU A 249 -10.30 -14.99 2.29
CA GLU A 249 -10.10 -16.40 2.65
C GLU A 249 -10.69 -17.34 1.60
N ARG A 250 -11.86 -17.05 1.03
CA ARG A 250 -12.44 -17.83 -0.07
C ARG A 250 -11.57 -17.77 -1.32
N PHE A 251 -11.06 -16.59 -1.69
CA PHE A 251 -10.12 -16.44 -2.79
C PHE A 251 -8.90 -17.34 -2.57
N LYS A 252 -8.27 -17.27 -1.39
CA LYS A 252 -7.11 -18.08 -1.04
C LYS A 252 -7.39 -19.58 -1.17
N GLN A 253 -8.53 -20.05 -0.62
CA GLN A 253 -8.94 -21.46 -0.71
C GLN A 253 -9.08 -21.90 -2.18
N TRP A 254 -9.74 -21.12 -3.03
CA TRP A 254 -9.93 -21.44 -4.43
C TRP A 254 -8.63 -21.41 -5.22
N VAL A 255 -7.76 -20.43 -4.98
CA VAL A 255 -6.43 -20.38 -5.61
C VAL A 255 -5.59 -21.60 -5.22
N LEU A 256 -5.59 -22.00 -3.95
CA LEU A 256 -4.87 -23.20 -3.50
C LEU A 256 -5.44 -24.51 -4.08
N ALA A 257 -6.70 -24.52 -4.45
CA ALA A 257 -7.38 -25.69 -5.06
C ALA A 257 -7.23 -25.76 -6.59
N LEU A 258 -6.69 -24.73 -7.25
CA LEU A 258 -6.38 -24.78 -8.69
C LEU A 258 -5.33 -25.85 -8.97
N ALA A 259 -5.48 -26.58 -10.10
CA ALA A 259 -4.61 -27.67 -10.51
C ALA A 259 -3.43 -27.17 -11.37
#